data_324d6f66acaad948d5fd8de071812b58
#
_entry.id   324d6f66acaad948d5fd8de071812b58
#
_cell.length_a   1.000
_cell.length_b   1.000
_cell.length_c   1.000
_cell.angle_alpha   90.00
_cell.angle_beta   90.00
_cell.angle_gamma   90.00
#
_symmetry.space_group_name_H-M   'P 1'
#
loop_
_entity.id
_entity.type
_entity.pdbx_description
1 polymer ?
#
loop_
_entity_poly.entity_id
_entity_poly.type
_entity_poly.pdbx_seq_one_letter_code
_entity_poly.pdbx_strand_id
1 'polypeptide(L)'
;MLKTNTVGRKLYFSVLAVFLVFAVSFIVFQQTREKQYKISTLTLKLANYNELLVEDLALSSSNGILLSDTVNLVDSVRVAEAKLEDFVQEHESKDLRVTLIKPDGKVIYDNMRKDFRKFSNHAKRAEIAEALQDGMGTSVERQSSTLKHDYFYVASYFPKSQLVVRTALPYNDDLAKSLQADQHYIWFALVAVIILTLVLYRFTSRLGSNISKLRIFAYKADHNESLEVEDLASFPGDELGEIAERIIKMYKRK
;
A
#
# COMPACT_ATOMS: atom_id res chain seq x y z
N MET A 1 -11.58 44.87 -20.28
CA MET A 1 -10.43 44.00 -20.09
C MET A 1 -10.12 43.91 -18.62
N LEU A 2 -10.54 42.88 -17.94
CA LEU A 2 -10.34 42.68 -16.51
C LEU A 2 -8.84 42.57 -16.20
N LYS A 3 -8.26 43.61 -15.62
CA LYS A 3 -6.86 43.63 -15.15
C LYS A 3 -6.74 42.57 -14.05
N THR A 4 -6.31 41.35 -14.43
CA THR A 4 -6.17 40.22 -13.54
C THR A 4 -5.25 40.56 -12.40
N ASN A 5 -5.78 40.47 -11.20
CA ASN A 5 -5.12 40.75 -9.92
C ASN A 5 -3.86 39.87 -9.77
N THR A 6 -2.69 40.45 -10.00
CA THR A 6 -1.41 39.71 -10.05
C THR A 6 -1.07 39.04 -8.73
N VAL A 7 -1.48 39.61 -7.59
CA VAL A 7 -1.23 39.06 -6.24
C VAL A 7 -2.11 37.82 -6.00
N GLY A 8 -3.41 37.90 -6.26
CA GLY A 8 -4.33 36.76 -6.11
C GLY A 8 -3.93 35.58 -7.01
N ARG A 9 -3.50 35.87 -8.24
CA ARG A 9 -3.05 34.84 -9.18
C ARG A 9 -1.75 34.15 -8.69
N LYS A 10 -0.78 34.92 -8.19
CA LYS A 10 0.47 34.36 -7.63
C LYS A 10 0.18 33.49 -6.42
N LEU A 11 -0.67 33.94 -5.50
CA LEU A 11 -1.08 33.18 -4.32
C LEU A 11 -1.78 31.87 -4.73
N TYR A 12 -2.73 31.95 -5.67
CA TYR A 12 -3.42 30.78 -6.19
C TYR A 12 -2.46 29.72 -6.74
N PHE A 13 -1.55 30.11 -7.64
CA PHE A 13 -0.60 29.16 -8.23
C PHE A 13 0.40 28.61 -7.21
N SER A 14 0.83 29.42 -6.23
CA SER A 14 1.73 28.96 -5.18
C SER A 14 1.08 27.89 -4.31
N VAL A 15 -0.15 28.16 -3.83
CA VAL A 15 -0.89 27.20 -2.99
C VAL A 15 -1.26 25.95 -3.80
N LEU A 16 -1.70 26.12 -5.05
CA LEU A 16 -2.02 25.00 -5.94
C LEU A 16 -0.79 24.10 -6.18
N ALA A 17 0.39 24.68 -6.39
CA ALA A 17 1.64 23.92 -6.60
C ALA A 17 1.98 23.07 -5.37
N VAL A 18 1.92 23.66 -4.17
CA VAL A 18 2.15 22.93 -2.90
C VAL A 18 1.15 21.78 -2.76
N PHE A 19 -0.12 22.03 -3.10
CA PHE A 19 -1.18 21.03 -3.01
C PHE A 19 -0.97 19.87 -3.99
N LEU A 20 -0.56 20.16 -5.21
CA LEU A 20 -0.29 19.13 -6.22
C LEU A 20 0.90 18.24 -5.80
N VAL A 21 1.97 18.85 -5.28
CA VAL A 21 3.13 18.09 -4.76
C VAL A 21 2.69 17.18 -3.62
N PHE A 22 1.88 17.69 -2.69
CA PHE A 22 1.35 16.89 -1.59
C PHE A 22 0.45 15.74 -2.10
N ALA A 23 -0.45 16.01 -3.04
CA ALA A 23 -1.35 15.00 -3.60
C ALA A 23 -0.57 13.87 -4.29
N VAL A 24 0.43 14.20 -5.12
CA VAL A 24 1.29 13.22 -5.78
C VAL A 24 2.05 12.39 -4.75
N SER A 25 2.67 13.05 -3.75
CA SER A 25 3.41 12.36 -2.69
C SER A 25 2.50 11.42 -1.90
N PHE A 26 1.29 11.85 -1.59
CA PHE A 26 0.30 11.03 -0.88
C PHE A 26 -0.13 9.81 -1.70
N ILE A 27 -0.39 9.97 -3.01
CA ILE A 27 -0.77 8.86 -3.89
C ILE A 27 0.36 7.82 -3.93
N VAL A 28 1.61 8.25 -4.14
CA VAL A 28 2.78 7.34 -4.19
C VAL A 28 2.95 6.61 -2.86
N PHE A 29 2.84 7.32 -1.75
CA PHE A 29 2.92 6.73 -0.41
C PHE A 29 1.83 5.70 -0.19
N GLN A 30 0.58 6.02 -0.54
CA GLN A 30 -0.57 5.13 -0.36
C GLN A 30 -0.45 3.87 -1.22
N GLN A 31 -0.06 4.00 -2.49
CA GLN A 31 0.16 2.85 -3.37
C GLN A 31 1.25 1.92 -2.85
N THR A 32 2.36 2.48 -2.37
CA THR A 32 3.46 1.68 -1.81
C THR A 32 3.01 0.94 -0.55
N ARG A 33 2.33 1.63 0.35
CA ARG A 33 1.80 1.02 1.58
C ARG A 33 0.80 -0.09 1.32
N GLU A 34 -0.13 0.13 0.39
CA GLU A 34 -1.15 -0.87 0.07
C GLU A 34 -0.55 -2.13 -0.55
N LYS A 35 0.40 -1.97 -1.48
CA LYS A 35 1.14 -3.10 -2.05
C LYS A 35 1.85 -3.91 -0.95
N GLN A 36 2.56 -3.23 -0.05
CA GLN A 36 3.23 -3.89 1.08
C GLN A 36 2.25 -4.60 2.00
N TYR A 37 1.11 -3.98 2.30
CA TYR A 37 0.06 -4.57 3.11
C TYR A 37 -0.51 -5.84 2.48
N LYS A 38 -0.82 -5.83 1.18
CA LYS A 38 -1.33 -7.00 0.45
C LYS A 38 -0.30 -8.14 0.43
N ILE A 39 0.98 -7.82 0.20
CA ILE A 39 2.08 -8.81 0.28
C ILE A 39 2.18 -9.39 1.69
N SER A 40 2.18 -8.56 2.72
CA SER A 40 2.24 -9.02 4.11
C SER A 40 1.05 -9.90 4.48
N THR A 41 -0.16 -9.52 4.06
CA THR A 41 -1.38 -10.30 4.30
C THR A 41 -1.31 -11.67 3.63
N LEU A 42 -0.83 -11.75 2.38
CA LEU A 42 -0.64 -13.01 1.69
C LEU A 42 0.46 -13.86 2.35
N THR A 43 1.56 -13.23 2.75
CA THR A 43 2.63 -13.90 3.50
C THR A 43 2.10 -14.54 4.78
N LEU A 44 1.35 -13.79 5.59
CA LEU A 44 0.76 -14.30 6.83
C LEU A 44 -0.24 -15.43 6.57
N LYS A 45 -1.04 -15.31 5.51
CA LYS A 45 -1.98 -16.38 5.12
C LYS A 45 -1.23 -17.66 4.78
N LEU A 46 -0.17 -17.60 3.99
CA LEU A 46 0.62 -18.77 3.62
C LEU A 46 1.44 -19.31 4.80
N ALA A 47 1.95 -18.44 5.68
CA ALA A 47 2.60 -18.86 6.91
C ALA A 47 1.64 -19.62 7.85
N ASN A 48 0.39 -19.14 7.96
CA ASN A 48 -0.65 -19.84 8.72
C ASN A 48 -0.96 -21.23 8.11
N TYR A 49 -0.96 -21.35 6.78
CA TYR A 49 -1.07 -22.68 6.15
C TYR A 49 0.09 -23.59 6.50
N ASN A 50 1.32 -23.06 6.56
CA ASN A 50 2.49 -23.84 7.00
C ASN A 50 2.32 -24.33 8.44
N GLU A 51 1.77 -23.51 9.33
CA GLU A 51 1.53 -23.84 10.73
C GLU A 51 0.46 -24.93 10.87
N LEU A 52 -0.70 -24.73 10.26
CA LEU A 52 -1.79 -25.71 10.25
C LEU A 52 -1.34 -27.06 9.72
N LEU A 53 -0.54 -27.06 8.65
CA LEU A 53 -0.01 -28.27 8.05
C LEU A 53 0.92 -29.03 9.00
N VAL A 54 1.79 -28.33 9.73
CA VAL A 54 2.67 -28.97 10.73
C VAL A 54 1.87 -29.46 11.92
N GLU A 55 0.84 -28.76 12.35
CA GLU A 55 -0.06 -29.18 13.42
C GLU A 55 -0.82 -30.46 13.04
N ASP A 56 -1.40 -30.53 11.84
CA ASP A 56 -2.08 -31.73 11.33
C ASP A 56 -1.13 -32.92 11.21
N LEU A 57 0.09 -32.70 10.73
CA LEU A 57 1.15 -33.72 10.69
C LEU A 57 1.53 -34.18 12.11
N ALA A 58 1.59 -33.27 13.09
CA ALA A 58 1.94 -33.59 14.48
C ALA A 58 0.83 -34.36 15.20
N LEU A 59 -0.43 -33.96 15.02
CA LEU A 59 -1.62 -34.69 15.56
C LEU A 59 -1.71 -36.11 15.00
N SER A 60 -1.31 -36.29 13.76
CA SER A 60 -1.24 -37.60 13.14
C SER A 60 -0.13 -38.48 13.69
N SER A 61 0.91 -37.84 14.23
CA SER A 61 2.05 -38.48 14.89
C SER A 61 1.76 -38.88 16.34
N SER A 62 0.79 -38.25 17.01
CA SER A 62 0.39 -38.66 18.38
C SER A 62 -0.16 -40.10 18.42
N ASN A 63 -0.54 -40.65 17.27
CA ASN A 63 -0.78 -42.07 17.07
C ASN A 63 0.49 -42.89 16.84
N GLY A 64 1.68 -42.35 17.13
CA GLY A 64 2.87 -43.13 17.43
C GLY A 64 3.92 -43.24 16.33
N ILE A 65 3.93 -42.42 15.23
CA ILE A 65 4.81 -42.77 14.10
C ILE A 65 5.78 -41.66 13.62
N LEU A 66 5.54 -40.37 13.86
CA LEU A 66 6.27 -39.33 13.06
C LEU A 66 7.38 -38.53 13.75
N LEU A 67 7.54 -38.53 15.06
CA LEU A 67 8.51 -37.67 15.76
C LEU A 67 9.42 -38.42 16.75
N SER A 68 9.50 -39.73 16.68
CA SER A 68 10.48 -40.52 17.47
C SER A 68 11.79 -40.60 16.69
N ASP A 69 12.91 -40.35 17.37
CA ASP A 69 14.30 -40.36 16.83
C ASP A 69 14.73 -41.64 16.14
N THR A 70 13.86 -42.65 16.09
CA THR A 70 14.18 -44.00 15.59
C THR A 70 13.32 -44.51 14.43
N VAL A 71 12.31 -43.74 13.98
CA VAL A 71 11.46 -44.23 12.86
C VAL A 71 11.94 -43.66 11.52
N ASN A 72 12.06 -44.55 10.53
CA ASN A 72 12.43 -44.21 9.15
C ASN A 72 11.58 -43.05 8.63
N LEU A 73 12.21 -41.87 8.46
CA LEU A 73 11.61 -40.65 7.91
C LEU A 73 10.83 -40.89 6.59
N VAL A 74 11.17 -41.99 5.88
CA VAL A 74 10.55 -42.41 4.62
C VAL A 74 9.11 -42.94 4.80
N ASP A 75 8.84 -43.69 5.89
CA ASP A 75 7.50 -44.25 6.14
C ASP A 75 6.60 -43.14 6.71
N SER A 76 7.16 -42.24 7.50
CA SER A 76 6.51 -41.06 7.99
C SER A 76 6.06 -40.09 6.87
N VAL A 77 6.90 -39.94 5.84
CA VAL A 77 6.58 -39.12 4.65
C VAL A 77 5.45 -39.72 3.82
N ARG A 78 5.35 -41.08 3.74
CA ARG A 78 4.26 -41.74 3.00
C ARG A 78 2.88 -41.53 3.62
N VAL A 79 2.79 -41.57 4.96
CA VAL A 79 1.54 -41.27 5.68
C VAL A 79 1.23 -39.78 5.57
N ALA A 80 2.27 -38.94 5.58
CA ALA A 80 2.14 -37.50 5.37
C ALA A 80 1.73 -37.15 3.91
N GLU A 81 2.15 -37.94 2.89
CA GLU A 81 1.76 -37.69 1.50
C GLU A 81 0.25 -37.70 1.31
N ALA A 82 -0.47 -38.71 1.82
CA ALA A 82 -1.93 -38.77 1.70
C ALA A 82 -2.62 -37.60 2.40
N LYS A 83 -2.16 -37.21 3.59
CA LYS A 83 -2.72 -36.09 4.35
C LYS A 83 -2.37 -34.73 3.76
N LEU A 84 -1.19 -34.58 3.18
CA LEU A 84 -0.81 -33.37 2.44
C LEU A 84 -1.65 -33.21 1.18
N GLU A 85 -2.00 -34.30 0.50
CA GLU A 85 -2.91 -34.29 -0.63
C GLU A 85 -4.32 -33.87 -0.16
N ASP A 86 -4.81 -34.41 0.94
CA ASP A 86 -6.12 -34.07 1.53
C ASP A 86 -6.11 -32.59 1.98
N PHE A 87 -5.08 -32.13 2.67
CA PHE A 87 -4.94 -30.73 3.10
C PHE A 87 -4.96 -29.74 1.93
N VAL A 88 -4.24 -30.05 0.86
CA VAL A 88 -4.19 -29.21 -0.35
C VAL A 88 -5.54 -29.18 -1.06
N GLN A 89 -6.30 -30.31 -1.05
CA GLN A 89 -7.63 -30.37 -1.63
C GLN A 89 -8.67 -29.63 -0.79
N GLU A 90 -8.62 -29.76 0.54
CA GLU A 90 -9.56 -29.13 1.46
C GLU A 90 -9.46 -27.59 1.48
N HIS A 91 -8.26 -27.04 1.28
CA HIS A 91 -8.02 -25.60 1.28
C HIS A 91 -8.19 -24.93 -0.10
N GLU A 92 -8.90 -25.59 -1.04
CA GLU A 92 -9.36 -25.05 -2.35
C GLU A 92 -8.30 -24.38 -3.24
N SER A 93 -7.04 -24.53 -2.95
CA SER A 93 -5.98 -23.90 -3.75
C SER A 93 -5.31 -24.92 -4.67
N LYS A 94 -5.94 -25.19 -5.81
CA LYS A 94 -5.42 -26.13 -6.83
C LYS A 94 -3.98 -25.82 -7.27
N ASP A 95 -3.55 -24.58 -7.08
CA ASP A 95 -2.23 -24.10 -7.48
C ASP A 95 -1.25 -23.97 -6.31
N LEU A 96 -1.66 -24.34 -5.09
CA LEU A 96 -0.80 -24.25 -3.92
C LEU A 96 0.28 -25.34 -3.99
N ARG A 97 1.53 -24.91 -4.10
CA ARG A 97 2.68 -25.80 -3.99
C ARG A 97 3.16 -25.86 -2.55
N VAL A 98 3.32 -27.07 -2.05
CA VAL A 98 3.87 -27.36 -0.72
C VAL A 98 5.15 -28.14 -0.87
N THR A 99 6.22 -27.69 -0.19
CA THR A 99 7.52 -28.34 -0.19
C THR A 99 8.00 -28.48 1.25
N LEU A 100 8.36 -29.69 1.66
CA LEU A 100 8.98 -29.96 2.96
C LEU A 100 10.50 -30.08 2.79
N ILE A 101 11.25 -29.38 3.64
CA ILE A 101 12.69 -29.18 3.50
C ILE A 101 13.34 -29.38 4.87
N LYS A 102 14.43 -30.13 4.94
CA LYS A 102 15.27 -30.21 6.15
C LYS A 102 16.06 -28.91 6.35
N PRO A 103 16.54 -28.62 7.58
CA PRO A 103 17.37 -27.45 7.85
C PRO A 103 18.66 -27.40 7.02
N ASP A 104 19.18 -28.57 6.60
CA ASP A 104 20.33 -28.69 5.70
C ASP A 104 20.01 -28.31 4.23
N GLY A 105 18.74 -27.99 3.93
CA GLY A 105 18.25 -27.61 2.61
C GLY A 105 17.84 -28.79 1.72
N LYS A 106 17.86 -30.02 2.22
CA LYS A 106 17.42 -31.20 1.49
C LYS A 106 15.91 -31.26 1.40
N VAL A 107 15.36 -31.32 0.18
CA VAL A 107 13.94 -31.51 -0.05
C VAL A 107 13.54 -32.96 0.22
N ILE A 108 12.50 -33.12 1.05
CA ILE A 108 11.96 -34.45 1.43
C ILE A 108 10.58 -34.73 0.86
N TYR A 109 9.85 -33.68 0.46
CA TYR A 109 8.54 -33.77 -0.18
C TYR A 109 8.25 -32.55 -1.06
N ASP A 110 7.50 -32.74 -2.14
CA ASP A 110 6.95 -31.68 -2.97
C ASP A 110 5.67 -32.21 -3.66
N ASN A 111 4.52 -31.55 -3.46
CA ASN A 111 3.24 -32.02 -3.98
C ASN A 111 3.12 -31.93 -5.51
N MET A 112 3.85 -31.00 -6.15
CA MET A 112 3.77 -30.83 -7.60
C MET A 112 4.79 -31.68 -8.38
N ARG A 113 5.82 -32.21 -7.71
CA ARG A 113 6.91 -32.97 -8.37
C ARG A 113 7.27 -34.21 -7.60
N LYS A 114 7.02 -35.39 -8.20
CA LYS A 114 7.38 -36.70 -7.61
C LYS A 114 8.87 -36.97 -7.63
N ASP A 115 9.64 -36.29 -8.48
CA ASP A 115 11.11 -36.45 -8.62
C ASP A 115 11.90 -35.50 -7.68
N PHE A 116 11.30 -35.05 -6.57
CA PHE A 116 11.89 -34.10 -5.61
C PHE A 116 13.23 -34.56 -5.02
N ARG A 117 13.50 -35.86 -5.01
CA ARG A 117 14.81 -36.43 -4.58
C ARG A 117 15.99 -35.97 -5.46
N LYS A 118 15.71 -35.50 -6.67
CA LYS A 118 16.71 -34.96 -7.61
C LYS A 118 16.88 -33.46 -7.52
N PHE A 119 16.13 -32.80 -6.64
CA PHE A 119 16.23 -31.35 -6.50
C PHE A 119 17.60 -30.96 -5.93
N SER A 120 18.11 -29.83 -6.41
CA SER A 120 19.29 -29.22 -5.83
C SER A 120 19.00 -28.80 -4.37
N ASN A 121 20.04 -28.68 -3.57
CA ASN A 121 19.91 -28.20 -2.20
C ASN A 121 19.30 -26.78 -2.16
N HIS A 122 18.33 -26.58 -1.29
CA HIS A 122 17.55 -25.33 -1.15
C HIS A 122 18.06 -24.41 -0.02
N ALA A 123 19.08 -24.78 0.76
CA ALA A 123 19.54 -24.00 1.91
C ALA A 123 19.92 -22.55 1.57
N LYS A 124 20.45 -22.33 0.34
CA LYS A 124 20.88 -20.99 -0.11
C LYS A 124 19.76 -20.15 -0.72
N ARG A 125 18.53 -20.63 -0.75
CA ARG A 125 17.40 -19.85 -1.25
C ARG A 125 17.02 -18.79 -0.23
N ALA A 126 16.75 -17.58 -0.70
CA ALA A 126 16.50 -16.41 0.19
C ALA A 126 15.43 -16.72 1.24
N GLU A 127 14.27 -17.23 0.81
CA GLU A 127 13.16 -17.55 1.70
C GLU A 127 13.51 -18.66 2.72
N ILE A 128 14.39 -19.59 2.38
CA ILE A 128 14.81 -20.67 3.29
C ILE A 128 15.84 -20.15 4.28
N ALA A 129 16.85 -19.40 3.81
CA ALA A 129 17.88 -18.82 4.66
C ALA A 129 17.26 -17.87 5.69
N GLU A 130 16.33 -17.02 5.27
CA GLU A 130 15.59 -16.12 6.12
C GLU A 130 14.71 -16.88 7.14
N ALA A 131 13.99 -17.92 6.69
CA ALA A 131 13.19 -18.75 7.60
C ALA A 131 14.04 -19.45 8.67
N LEU A 132 15.22 -19.95 8.33
CA LEU A 132 16.12 -20.57 9.29
C LEU A 132 16.69 -19.59 10.33
N GLN A 133 16.85 -18.32 9.96
CA GLN A 133 17.37 -17.26 10.81
C GLN A 133 16.27 -16.62 11.66
N ASP A 134 15.15 -16.24 11.04
CA ASP A 134 14.12 -15.38 11.64
C ASP A 134 12.80 -16.13 11.90
N GLY A 135 12.74 -17.44 11.59
CA GLY A 135 11.56 -18.29 11.74
C GLY A 135 10.64 -18.27 10.50
N MET A 136 10.63 -17.20 9.72
CA MET A 136 9.85 -17.06 8.50
C MET A 136 10.64 -16.30 7.44
N GLY A 137 10.51 -16.72 6.18
CA GLY A 137 11.14 -16.02 5.05
C GLY A 137 10.22 -15.98 3.83
N THR A 138 10.38 -14.95 3.02
CA THR A 138 9.51 -14.66 1.88
C THR A 138 10.33 -14.33 0.62
N SER A 139 9.87 -14.78 -0.53
CA SER A 139 10.43 -14.39 -1.82
C SER A 139 9.31 -14.14 -2.82
N VAL A 140 9.17 -12.88 -3.23
CA VAL A 140 8.17 -12.44 -4.21
C VAL A 140 8.75 -12.56 -5.62
N GLU A 141 7.95 -13.03 -6.58
CA GLU A 141 8.29 -13.03 -8.01
C GLU A 141 9.66 -13.66 -8.32
N ARG A 142 9.89 -14.87 -7.81
CA ARG A 142 11.11 -15.61 -8.08
C ARG A 142 10.85 -16.76 -9.02
N GLN A 143 11.65 -16.85 -10.10
CA GLN A 143 11.57 -17.94 -11.05
C GLN A 143 11.91 -19.27 -10.37
N SER A 144 11.01 -20.25 -10.52
CA SER A 144 11.24 -21.60 -10.07
C SER A 144 12.26 -22.31 -11.00
N SER A 145 13.37 -22.75 -10.46
CA SER A 145 14.37 -23.54 -11.22
C SER A 145 13.80 -24.86 -11.75
N THR A 146 12.73 -25.36 -11.15
CA THR A 146 12.08 -26.64 -11.49
C THR A 146 10.90 -26.51 -12.43
N LEU A 147 10.10 -25.46 -12.29
CA LEU A 147 8.84 -25.27 -13.05
C LEU A 147 8.94 -24.17 -14.10
N LYS A 148 10.02 -23.39 -14.11
CA LYS A 148 10.29 -22.28 -15.05
C LYS A 148 9.22 -21.17 -15.07
N HIS A 149 8.41 -21.09 -14.03
CA HIS A 149 7.44 -20.02 -13.78
C HIS A 149 7.84 -19.27 -12.53
N ASP A 150 7.38 -18.01 -12.44
CA ASP A 150 7.57 -17.21 -11.26
C ASP A 150 6.58 -17.62 -10.15
N TYR A 151 7.06 -17.60 -8.92
CA TYR A 151 6.29 -17.99 -7.74
C TYR A 151 6.47 -16.98 -6.61
N PHE A 152 5.41 -16.84 -5.84
CA PHE A 152 5.44 -16.21 -4.52
C PHE A 152 5.69 -17.31 -3.50
N TYR A 153 6.82 -17.24 -2.78
CA TYR A 153 7.23 -18.24 -1.80
C TYR A 153 7.13 -17.69 -0.38
N VAL A 154 6.62 -18.52 0.54
CA VAL A 154 6.71 -18.31 1.97
C VAL A 154 7.26 -19.59 2.62
N ALA A 155 8.29 -19.45 3.43
CA ALA A 155 8.88 -20.53 4.19
C ALA A 155 8.76 -20.26 5.68
N SER A 156 8.42 -21.29 6.46
CA SER A 156 8.36 -21.22 7.91
C SER A 156 9.22 -22.34 8.51
N TYR A 157 10.08 -22.01 9.46
CA TYR A 157 10.92 -22.98 10.15
C TYR A 157 10.31 -23.40 11.49
N PHE A 158 10.21 -24.69 11.69
CA PHE A 158 9.67 -25.32 12.89
C PHE A 158 10.79 -26.05 13.64
N PRO A 159 11.42 -25.40 14.68
CA PRO A 159 12.58 -25.96 15.37
C PRO A 159 12.30 -27.31 16.05
N LYS A 160 11.10 -27.47 16.62
CA LYS A 160 10.72 -28.71 17.31
C LYS A 160 10.67 -29.92 16.38
N SER A 161 10.26 -29.70 15.14
CA SER A 161 10.15 -30.77 14.12
C SER A 161 11.38 -30.83 13.22
N GLN A 162 12.36 -29.92 13.39
CA GLN A 162 13.52 -29.76 12.49
C GLN A 162 13.09 -29.72 11.03
N LEU A 163 12.05 -28.94 10.73
CA LEU A 163 11.40 -28.91 9.43
C LEU A 163 11.22 -27.46 8.96
N VAL A 164 11.51 -27.22 7.69
CA VAL A 164 11.08 -26.01 6.98
C VAL A 164 9.93 -26.41 6.08
N VAL A 165 8.78 -25.78 6.27
CA VAL A 165 7.64 -25.88 5.36
C VAL A 165 7.64 -24.67 4.45
N ARG A 166 7.62 -24.91 3.15
CA ARG A 166 7.53 -23.85 2.15
C ARG A 166 6.27 -24.01 1.33
N THR A 167 5.39 -23.02 1.39
CA THR A 167 4.27 -22.86 0.48
C THR A 167 4.62 -21.90 -0.64
N ALA A 168 3.99 -22.10 -1.80
CA ALA A 168 4.17 -21.21 -2.93
C ALA A 168 2.90 -21.13 -3.78
N LEU A 169 2.63 -19.92 -4.31
CA LEU A 169 1.59 -19.69 -5.31
C LEU A 169 2.25 -19.22 -6.61
N PRO A 170 1.75 -19.65 -7.79
CA PRO A 170 2.22 -19.15 -9.06
C PRO A 170 2.02 -17.62 -9.13
N TYR A 171 3.08 -16.91 -9.47
CA TYR A 171 3.04 -15.47 -9.68
C TYR A 171 2.55 -15.18 -11.10
N ASN A 172 1.27 -15.40 -11.33
CA ASN A 172 0.57 -15.15 -12.59
C ASN A 172 -0.03 -13.72 -12.61
N ASP A 173 -0.59 -13.33 -13.74
CA ASP A 173 -1.21 -12.01 -13.92
C ASP A 173 -2.31 -11.71 -12.89
N ASP A 174 -3.05 -12.75 -12.46
CA ASP A 174 -4.12 -12.60 -11.48
C ASP A 174 -3.57 -12.30 -10.09
N LEU A 175 -2.52 -13.03 -9.65
CA LEU A 175 -1.85 -12.75 -8.39
C LEU A 175 -1.14 -11.40 -8.44
N ALA A 176 -0.44 -11.10 -9.53
CA ALA A 176 0.23 -9.81 -9.71
C ALA A 176 -0.76 -8.65 -9.61
N LYS A 177 -1.93 -8.74 -10.28
CA LYS A 177 -3.01 -7.76 -10.17
C LYS A 177 -3.60 -7.66 -8.77
N SER A 178 -3.81 -8.79 -8.09
CA SER A 178 -4.35 -8.79 -6.73
C SER A 178 -3.42 -8.12 -5.72
N LEU A 179 -2.10 -8.17 -5.95
CA LEU A 179 -1.08 -7.54 -5.11
C LEU A 179 -0.81 -6.07 -5.48
N GLN A 180 -1.33 -5.59 -6.61
CA GLN A 180 -1.26 -4.17 -6.95
C GLN A 180 -2.19 -3.34 -6.07
N ALA A 181 -1.82 -2.07 -5.87
CA ALA A 181 -2.68 -1.12 -5.19
C ALA A 181 -3.94 -0.83 -6.03
N ASP A 182 -5.07 -0.65 -5.36
CA ASP A 182 -6.33 -0.34 -6.03
C ASP A 182 -6.31 1.04 -6.64
N GLN A 183 -6.81 1.16 -7.87
CA GLN A 183 -6.84 2.44 -8.60
C GLN A 183 -7.92 3.40 -8.07
N HIS A 184 -8.83 2.95 -7.21
CA HIS A 184 -9.90 3.78 -6.65
C HIS A 184 -9.37 5.00 -5.90
N TYR A 185 -8.24 4.88 -5.22
CA TYR A 185 -7.60 6.01 -4.51
C TYR A 185 -7.15 7.13 -5.45
N ILE A 186 -6.73 6.79 -6.67
CA ILE A 186 -6.32 7.77 -7.68
C ILE A 186 -7.51 8.60 -8.10
N TRP A 187 -8.66 7.95 -8.38
CA TRP A 187 -9.89 8.64 -8.76
C TRP A 187 -10.41 9.53 -7.63
N PHE A 188 -10.39 9.02 -6.39
CA PHE A 188 -10.78 9.81 -5.22
C PHE A 188 -9.88 11.05 -5.03
N ALA A 189 -8.56 10.87 -5.12
CA ALA A 189 -7.60 11.97 -5.02
C ALA A 189 -7.81 13.00 -6.15
N LEU A 190 -8.07 12.56 -7.38
CA LEU A 190 -8.32 13.44 -8.51
C LEU A 190 -9.57 14.30 -8.29
N VAL A 191 -10.67 13.69 -7.85
CA VAL A 191 -11.92 14.42 -7.52
C VAL A 191 -11.67 15.41 -6.39
N ALA A 192 -10.97 15.01 -5.33
CA ALA A 192 -10.63 15.90 -4.22
C ALA A 192 -9.78 17.10 -4.65
N VAL A 193 -8.79 16.88 -5.53
CA VAL A 193 -7.95 17.95 -6.09
C VAL A 193 -8.79 18.91 -6.93
N ILE A 194 -9.72 18.41 -7.75
CA ILE A 194 -10.61 19.27 -8.55
C ILE A 194 -11.48 20.14 -7.65
N ILE A 195 -12.15 19.54 -6.67
CA ILE A 195 -13.03 20.29 -5.73
C ILE A 195 -12.21 21.37 -5.02
N LEU A 196 -11.06 21.01 -4.49
CA LEU A 196 -10.20 21.93 -3.76
C LEU A 196 -9.67 23.06 -4.65
N THR A 197 -9.30 22.75 -5.89
CA THR A 197 -8.89 23.76 -6.88
C THR A 197 -9.99 24.77 -7.14
N LEU A 198 -11.24 24.32 -7.27
CA LEU A 198 -12.39 25.21 -7.46
C LEU A 198 -12.65 26.10 -6.24
N VAL A 199 -12.59 25.52 -5.03
CA VAL A 199 -12.74 26.26 -3.78
C VAL A 199 -11.64 27.30 -3.63
N LEU A 200 -10.40 26.90 -3.85
CA LEU A 200 -9.23 27.77 -3.77
C LEU A 200 -9.29 28.91 -4.79
N TYR A 201 -9.70 28.61 -6.02
CA TYR A 201 -9.89 29.64 -7.06
C TYR A 201 -10.93 30.66 -6.64
N ARG A 202 -12.09 30.19 -6.14
CA ARG A 202 -13.16 31.08 -5.70
C ARG A 202 -12.74 31.95 -4.50
N PHE A 203 -12.07 31.37 -3.53
CA PHE A 203 -11.55 32.08 -2.36
C PHE A 203 -10.49 33.13 -2.75
N THR A 204 -9.49 32.72 -3.54
CA THR A 204 -8.39 33.60 -3.94
C THR A 204 -8.87 34.73 -4.87
N SER A 205 -9.82 34.45 -5.74
CA SER A 205 -10.45 35.46 -6.61
C SER A 205 -11.20 36.52 -5.78
N ARG A 206 -11.94 36.08 -4.75
CA ARG A 206 -12.66 36.96 -3.83
C ARG A 206 -11.72 37.85 -3.01
N LEU A 207 -10.67 37.24 -2.42
CA LEU A 207 -9.61 37.97 -1.71
C LEU A 207 -8.92 39.00 -2.60
N GLY A 208 -8.54 38.59 -3.79
CA GLY A 208 -7.88 39.49 -4.73
C GLY A 208 -8.74 40.64 -5.18
N SER A 209 -10.06 40.44 -5.35
CA SER A 209 -10.99 41.51 -5.65
C SER A 209 -11.08 42.53 -4.50
N ASN A 210 -11.17 42.05 -3.26
CA ASN A 210 -11.28 42.90 -2.08
C ASN A 210 -10.01 43.76 -1.85
N ILE A 211 -8.81 43.14 -2.02
CA ILE A 211 -7.53 43.86 -1.96
C ILE A 211 -7.43 44.92 -3.07
N SER A 212 -7.92 44.62 -4.28
CA SER A 212 -7.91 45.60 -5.37
C SER A 212 -8.83 46.79 -5.11
N LYS A 213 -9.99 46.54 -4.55
CA LYS A 213 -10.93 47.60 -4.17
C LYS A 213 -10.36 48.51 -3.08
N LEU A 214 -9.74 47.91 -2.04
CA LEU A 214 -9.05 48.68 -0.99
C LEU A 214 -7.91 49.53 -1.55
N ARG A 215 -7.14 49.02 -2.53
CA ARG A 215 -6.07 49.77 -3.19
C ARG A 215 -6.63 50.96 -3.96
N ILE A 216 -7.70 50.77 -4.72
CA ILE A 216 -8.37 51.86 -5.46
C ILE A 216 -8.90 52.91 -4.53
N PHE A 217 -9.53 52.48 -3.42
CA PHE A 217 -10.01 53.36 -2.39
C PHE A 217 -8.88 54.20 -1.76
N ALA A 218 -7.78 53.55 -1.36
CA ALA A 218 -6.63 54.24 -0.78
C ALA A 218 -6.02 55.27 -1.76
N TYR A 219 -5.94 54.90 -3.06
CA TYR A 219 -5.49 55.84 -4.08
C TYR A 219 -6.39 57.05 -4.24
N LYS A 220 -7.73 56.88 -4.32
CA LYS A 220 -8.70 57.97 -4.40
C LYS A 220 -8.65 58.88 -3.17
N ALA A 221 -8.49 58.28 -1.99
CA ALA A 221 -8.37 59.01 -0.74
C ALA A 221 -7.10 59.87 -0.68
N ASP A 222 -5.98 59.37 -1.17
CA ASP A 222 -4.71 60.12 -1.19
C ASP A 222 -4.72 61.30 -2.18
N HIS A 223 -5.49 61.21 -3.27
CA HIS A 223 -5.58 62.23 -4.32
C HIS A 223 -6.79 63.18 -4.13
N ASN A 224 -7.47 63.16 -2.97
CA ASN A 224 -8.66 63.98 -2.68
C ASN A 224 -9.78 63.86 -3.75
N GLU A 225 -9.89 62.71 -4.41
CA GLU A 225 -10.98 62.43 -5.34
C GLU A 225 -12.29 62.17 -4.57
N SER A 226 -13.45 62.51 -5.18
CA SER A 226 -14.75 62.27 -4.56
C SER A 226 -15.03 60.80 -4.35
N LEU A 227 -15.22 60.38 -3.09
CA LEU A 227 -15.59 59.02 -2.74
C LEU A 227 -17.10 58.86 -2.86
N GLU A 228 -17.56 58.10 -3.85
CA GLU A 228 -18.99 57.83 -4.06
C GLU A 228 -19.52 56.78 -3.11
N VAL A 229 -20.81 56.79 -2.82
CA VAL A 229 -21.49 55.84 -1.91
C VAL A 229 -21.42 54.41 -2.51
N GLU A 230 -21.34 54.29 -3.84
CA GLU A 230 -21.17 53.01 -4.56
C GLU A 230 -19.83 52.33 -4.24
N ASP A 231 -18.78 53.09 -3.95
CA ASP A 231 -17.48 52.51 -3.55
C ASP A 231 -17.58 51.79 -2.17
N LEU A 232 -18.54 52.15 -1.34
CA LEU A 232 -18.84 51.54 -0.03
C LEU A 232 -19.67 50.25 -0.15
N ALA A 233 -20.66 50.27 -1.04
CA ALA A 233 -21.57 49.12 -1.24
C ALA A 233 -20.88 47.88 -1.90
N SER A 234 -19.65 48.05 -2.36
CA SER A 234 -18.95 47.01 -3.13
C SER A 234 -18.16 45.99 -2.30
N PHE A 235 -18.10 46.17 -0.97
CA PHE A 235 -17.39 45.26 -0.07
C PHE A 235 -18.32 44.16 0.45
N PRO A 236 -17.88 42.89 0.44
CA PRO A 236 -18.65 41.79 1.04
C PRO A 236 -18.74 41.97 2.58
N GLY A 237 -19.78 41.41 3.17
CA GLY A 237 -20.00 41.44 4.64
C GLY A 237 -19.12 40.44 5.42
N ASP A 238 -17.83 40.31 5.03
CA ASP A 238 -16.84 39.51 5.74
C ASP A 238 -15.90 40.43 6.56
N GLU A 239 -14.99 39.84 7.37
CA GLU A 239 -14.07 40.59 8.23
C GLU A 239 -13.22 41.61 7.44
N LEU A 240 -12.87 41.32 6.20
CA LEU A 240 -12.18 42.25 5.31
C LEU A 240 -13.08 43.45 4.90
N GLY A 241 -14.35 43.19 4.69
CA GLY A 241 -15.35 44.23 4.43
C GLY A 241 -15.52 45.14 5.64
N GLU A 242 -15.59 44.62 6.86
CA GLU A 242 -15.68 45.40 8.10
C GLU A 242 -14.45 46.28 8.32
N ILE A 243 -13.24 45.75 8.07
CA ILE A 243 -11.98 46.52 8.14
C ILE A 243 -12.00 47.65 7.10
N ALA A 244 -12.41 47.35 5.88
CA ALA A 244 -12.54 48.36 4.82
C ALA A 244 -13.52 49.50 5.23
N GLU A 245 -14.68 49.14 5.76
CA GLU A 245 -15.69 50.09 6.21
C GLU A 245 -15.18 50.96 7.36
N ARG A 246 -14.45 50.40 8.32
CA ARG A 246 -13.82 51.16 9.41
C ARG A 246 -12.78 52.16 8.91
N ILE A 247 -11.93 51.75 7.98
CA ILE A 247 -10.93 52.63 7.35
C ILE A 247 -11.61 53.78 6.63
N ILE A 248 -12.67 53.49 5.86
CA ILE A 248 -13.46 54.50 5.15
C ILE A 248 -14.12 55.48 6.09
N LYS A 249 -14.73 54.99 7.20
CA LYS A 249 -15.36 55.84 8.24
C LYS A 249 -14.33 56.74 8.94
N MET A 250 -13.14 56.26 9.23
CA MET A 250 -12.06 57.07 9.80
C MET A 250 -11.60 58.16 8.85
N TYR A 251 -11.53 57.90 7.57
CA TYR A 251 -11.11 58.88 6.57
C TYR A 251 -12.15 59.97 6.35
N LYS A 252 -13.47 59.65 6.38
CA LYS A 252 -14.57 60.62 6.26
C LYS A 252 -14.73 61.55 7.48
N ARG A 253 -14.06 61.22 8.60
CA ARG A 253 -14.08 62.06 9.83
C ARG A 253 -12.99 63.13 9.88
N LYS A 254 -12.03 63.11 8.95
CA LYS A 254 -11.06 64.17 8.74
C LYS A 254 -11.55 65.18 7.72
#